data_12525e1988898bcb9facee98d8ba2096
#
_entry.id   12525e1988898bcb9facee98d8ba2096
#
_cell.length_a   1.000
_cell.length_b   1.000
_cell.length_c   1.000
_cell.angle_alpha   90.00
_cell.angle_beta   90.00
_cell.angle_gamma   90.00
#
_symmetry.space_group_name_H-M   'P 1'
#
loop_
_entity.id
_entity.type
_entity.pdbx_description
1 polymer ?
#
loop_
_entity_poly.entity_id
_entity_poly.type
_entity_poly.pdbx_seq_one_letter_code
_entity_poly.pdbx_strand_id
1 'polypeptide(L)'
;MTIRHRLKRWLPTEEKLRANRGLRWMGPLLRRPWLWHLSRRRVAAGAAIGVFFGLLIPVMQIAAAGGVAILLRANLPVAAVATLVSNPLTYVPIGIAAYQTGSWILGEPVDPEASKAQVEALAQEISREIETAARTTPPENSRNPEDAGPPLVEPTPRWWQRLGHIGKPLILGLAVFAVTGAALAWILVNLVWIVAVRLRRRRR
;
A
#
# COMPACT_ATOMS: atom_id res chain seq x y z
N MET A 1 -9.86 -17.09 23.73
CA MET A 1 -9.31 -17.05 22.34
C MET A 1 -8.26 -15.97 22.22
N THR A 2 -7.07 -16.30 21.75
CA THR A 2 -5.90 -15.39 21.71
C THR A 2 -6.04 -14.39 20.55
N ILE A 3 -5.66 -13.09 20.75
CA ILE A 3 -5.64 -12.05 19.68
C ILE A 3 -4.90 -12.56 18.44
N ARG A 4 -3.85 -13.35 18.64
CA ARG A 4 -3.10 -14.02 17.57
C ARG A 4 -3.97 -14.92 16.70
N HIS A 5 -4.98 -15.60 17.28
CA HIS A 5 -5.90 -16.49 16.55
C HIS A 5 -6.89 -15.69 15.70
N ARG A 6 -7.39 -14.57 16.21
CA ARG A 6 -8.29 -13.68 15.43
C ARG A 6 -7.55 -12.97 14.31
N LEU A 7 -6.34 -12.44 14.57
CA LEU A 7 -5.54 -11.81 13.52
C LEU A 7 -5.16 -12.79 12.40
N LYS A 8 -4.77 -14.03 12.73
CA LYS A 8 -4.44 -15.05 11.70
C LYS A 8 -5.59 -15.33 10.73
N ARG A 9 -6.83 -15.17 11.16
CA ARG A 9 -8.01 -15.41 10.32
C ARG A 9 -8.24 -14.30 9.27
N TRP A 10 -7.78 -13.08 9.55
CA TRP A 10 -7.97 -11.90 8.69
C TRP A 10 -6.76 -11.61 7.80
N LEU A 11 -5.61 -12.18 8.13
CA LEU A 11 -4.39 -11.95 7.36
C LEU A 11 -4.32 -12.90 6.17
N PRO A 12 -3.87 -12.42 5.01
CA PRO A 12 -3.65 -13.26 3.85
C PRO A 12 -2.61 -14.33 4.18
N THR A 13 -2.87 -15.54 3.69
CA THR A 13 -1.96 -16.67 3.85
C THR A 13 -0.71 -16.50 3.01
N GLU A 14 0.34 -17.23 3.37
CA GLU A 14 1.60 -17.25 2.64
C GLU A 14 1.41 -17.55 1.14
N GLU A 15 0.47 -18.46 0.81
CA GLU A 15 0.13 -18.83 -0.56
C GLU A 15 -0.48 -17.66 -1.35
N LYS A 16 -1.41 -16.90 -0.75
CA LYS A 16 -2.04 -15.74 -1.39
C LYS A 16 -1.04 -14.61 -1.66
N LEU A 17 -0.08 -14.42 -0.76
CA LEU A 17 0.97 -13.39 -0.96
C LEU A 17 2.01 -13.84 -2.00
N ARG A 18 2.29 -15.13 -2.11
CA ARG A 18 3.17 -15.68 -3.16
C ARG A 18 2.53 -15.61 -4.54
N ALA A 19 1.22 -15.72 -4.62
CA ALA A 19 0.47 -15.58 -5.87
C ALA A 19 0.47 -14.13 -6.38
N ASN A 20 0.75 -13.15 -5.51
CA ASN A 20 0.83 -11.75 -5.93
C ASN A 20 2.08 -11.49 -6.77
N ARG A 21 1.89 -11.06 -8.02
CA ARG A 21 2.96 -10.80 -8.99
C ARG A 21 4.03 -9.83 -8.46
N GLY A 22 3.63 -8.79 -7.75
CA GLY A 22 4.53 -7.81 -7.14
C GLY A 22 5.47 -8.40 -6.08
N LEU A 23 5.15 -9.57 -5.51
CA LEU A 23 5.96 -10.24 -4.48
C LEU A 23 6.65 -11.51 -5.00
N ARG A 24 6.33 -11.96 -6.23
CA ARG A 24 6.84 -13.23 -6.77
C ARG A 24 8.36 -13.27 -6.95
N TRP A 25 8.97 -12.14 -7.29
CA TRP A 25 10.42 -12.00 -7.38
C TRP A 25 11.14 -12.18 -6.03
N MET A 26 10.41 -12.01 -4.92
CA MET A 26 10.92 -12.22 -3.55
C MET A 26 10.67 -13.63 -3.01
N GLY A 27 10.32 -14.59 -3.85
CA GLY A 27 9.92 -15.96 -3.48
C GLY A 27 10.78 -16.64 -2.40
N PRO A 28 12.13 -16.65 -2.50
CA PRO A 28 12.99 -17.26 -1.49
C PRO A 28 12.95 -16.52 -0.13
N LEU A 29 12.78 -15.20 -0.15
CA LEU A 29 12.70 -14.36 1.03
C LEU A 29 11.37 -14.55 1.79
N LEU A 30 10.27 -14.82 1.08
CA LEU A 30 8.96 -15.06 1.66
C LEU A 30 8.90 -16.33 2.53
N ARG A 31 9.83 -17.26 2.37
CA ARG A 31 9.92 -18.48 3.18
C ARG A 31 10.45 -18.25 4.59
N ARG A 32 10.92 -17.05 4.91
CA ARG A 32 11.54 -16.78 6.20
C ARG A 32 10.50 -16.66 7.32
N PRO A 33 10.54 -17.49 8.39
CA PRO A 33 9.52 -17.55 9.44
C PRO A 33 9.31 -16.23 10.20
N TRP A 34 10.34 -15.39 10.27
CA TRP A 34 10.27 -14.12 11.00
C TRP A 34 9.34 -13.09 10.35
N LEU A 35 9.07 -13.16 9.03
CA LEU A 35 8.11 -12.29 8.33
C LEU A 35 6.67 -12.53 8.79
N TRP A 36 6.37 -13.73 9.24
CA TRP A 36 5.04 -14.19 9.64
C TRP A 36 4.82 -14.10 11.15
N HIS A 37 5.86 -13.75 11.91
CA HIS A 37 5.78 -13.73 13.36
C HIS A 37 5.02 -12.50 13.86
N LEU A 38 3.89 -12.74 14.54
CA LEU A 38 3.04 -11.70 15.13
C LEU A 38 3.61 -11.22 16.47
N SER A 39 4.46 -10.21 16.45
CA SER A 39 4.89 -9.46 17.63
C SER A 39 4.42 -8.01 17.53
N ARG A 40 4.21 -7.35 18.67
CA ARG A 40 3.73 -5.97 18.73
C ARG A 40 4.53 -5.03 17.82
N ARG A 41 5.85 -5.04 17.95
CA ARG A 41 6.73 -4.16 17.18
C ARG A 41 6.68 -4.45 15.67
N ARG A 42 6.68 -5.73 15.28
CA ARG A 42 6.64 -6.11 13.86
C ARG A 42 5.29 -5.82 13.20
N VAL A 43 4.21 -5.98 13.95
CA VAL A 43 2.85 -5.66 13.47
C VAL A 43 2.70 -4.15 13.34
N ALA A 44 3.14 -3.36 14.31
CA ALA A 44 3.10 -1.90 14.23
C ALA A 44 3.96 -1.35 13.09
N ALA A 45 5.19 -1.88 12.93
CA ALA A 45 6.05 -1.51 11.81
C ALA A 45 5.43 -1.91 10.46
N GLY A 46 4.86 -3.12 10.35
CA GLY A 46 4.16 -3.56 9.14
C GLY A 46 2.99 -2.65 8.79
N ALA A 47 2.15 -2.29 9.76
CA ALA A 47 1.04 -1.37 9.55
C ALA A 47 1.52 0.01 9.08
N ALA A 48 2.54 0.57 9.72
CA ALA A 48 3.11 1.87 9.33
C ALA A 48 3.67 1.85 7.90
N ILE A 49 4.46 0.82 7.56
CA ILE A 49 5.02 0.66 6.20
C ILE A 49 3.90 0.52 5.17
N GLY A 50 2.89 -0.31 5.46
CA GLY A 50 1.78 -0.52 4.54
C GLY A 50 0.96 0.74 4.31
N VAL A 51 0.61 1.50 5.36
CA VAL A 51 -0.09 2.78 5.24
C VAL A 51 0.76 3.81 4.50
N PHE A 52 2.07 3.89 4.79
CA PHE A 52 2.97 4.80 4.10
C PHE A 52 2.96 4.59 2.59
N PHE A 53 3.23 3.37 2.14
CA PHE A 53 3.26 3.07 0.71
C PHE A 53 1.86 3.05 0.09
N GLY A 54 0.84 2.68 0.85
CA GLY A 54 -0.55 2.75 0.42
C GLY A 54 -0.98 4.17 0.06
N LEU A 55 -0.56 5.17 0.82
CA LEU A 55 -0.89 6.57 0.57
C LEU A 55 0.04 7.22 -0.45
N LEU A 56 1.31 6.80 -0.53
CA LEU A 56 2.31 7.45 -1.38
C LEU A 56 2.28 6.96 -2.83
N ILE A 57 2.11 5.64 -3.05
CA ILE A 57 2.26 5.02 -4.37
C ILE A 57 1.01 4.19 -4.70
N PRO A 58 0.17 4.62 -5.66
CA PRO A 58 -1.12 3.94 -5.90
C PRO A 58 -1.00 2.57 -6.56
N VAL A 59 0.00 2.32 -7.38
CA VAL A 59 0.07 1.11 -8.23
C VAL A 59 1.00 0.03 -7.67
N MET A 60 2.23 0.38 -7.29
CA MET A 60 3.25 -0.57 -6.81
C MET A 60 3.29 -0.72 -5.28
N GLN A 61 2.26 -0.27 -4.59
CA GLN A 61 2.23 -0.15 -3.12
C GLN A 61 2.53 -1.47 -2.38
N ILE A 62 2.00 -2.60 -2.85
CA ILE A 62 2.20 -3.91 -2.21
C ILE A 62 3.65 -4.38 -2.37
N ALA A 63 4.23 -4.20 -3.56
CA ALA A 63 5.61 -4.58 -3.82
C ALA A 63 6.60 -3.71 -3.03
N ALA A 64 6.38 -2.39 -3.02
CA ALA A 64 7.20 -1.44 -2.27
C ALA A 64 7.09 -1.69 -0.74
N ALA A 65 5.87 -1.80 -0.22
CA ALA A 65 5.65 -2.11 1.19
C ALA A 65 6.25 -3.46 1.57
N GLY A 66 6.10 -4.47 0.71
CA GLY A 66 6.67 -5.80 0.91
C GLY A 66 8.19 -5.79 0.95
N GLY A 67 8.84 -5.09 0.03
CA GLY A 67 10.30 -4.93 -0.01
C GLY A 67 10.84 -4.30 1.27
N VAL A 68 10.26 -3.17 1.67
CA VAL A 68 10.68 -2.48 2.90
C VAL A 68 10.33 -3.27 4.15
N ALA A 69 9.18 -3.97 4.19
CA ALA A 69 8.82 -4.84 5.31
C ALA A 69 9.83 -5.98 5.51
N ILE A 70 10.35 -6.56 4.43
CA ILE A 70 11.41 -7.57 4.49
C ILE A 70 12.71 -6.95 5.03
N LEU A 71 13.10 -5.80 4.50
CA LEU A 71 14.34 -5.11 4.88
C LEU A 71 14.33 -4.74 6.37
N LEU A 72 13.23 -4.19 6.86
CA LEU A 72 13.05 -3.78 8.26
C LEU A 72 12.56 -4.92 9.18
N ARG A 73 12.48 -6.16 8.67
CA ARG A 73 12.01 -7.33 9.41
C ARG A 73 10.63 -7.14 10.05
N ALA A 74 9.77 -6.36 9.38
CA ALA A 74 8.38 -6.12 9.78
C ALA A 74 7.47 -7.29 9.41
N ASN A 75 6.22 -7.27 9.86
CA ASN A 75 5.25 -8.31 9.52
C ASN A 75 4.69 -8.06 8.11
N LEU A 76 5.04 -8.93 7.17
CA LEU A 76 4.68 -8.81 5.76
C LEU A 76 3.16 -8.88 5.49
N PRO A 77 2.40 -9.84 6.03
CA PRO A 77 0.94 -9.87 5.88
C PRO A 77 0.26 -8.59 6.34
N VAL A 78 0.72 -8.02 7.45
CA VAL A 78 0.16 -6.78 7.98
C VAL A 78 0.51 -5.60 7.06
N ALA A 79 1.74 -5.54 6.56
CA ALA A 79 2.14 -4.51 5.60
C ALA A 79 1.27 -4.57 4.33
N ALA A 80 1.08 -5.77 3.76
CA ALA A 80 0.25 -5.96 2.58
C ALA A 80 -1.22 -5.56 2.80
N VAL A 81 -1.82 -5.92 3.93
CA VAL A 81 -3.21 -5.51 4.26
C VAL A 81 -3.31 -4.02 4.51
N ALA A 82 -2.31 -3.44 5.17
CA ALA A 82 -2.33 -2.01 5.49
C ALA A 82 -2.21 -1.11 4.25
N THR A 83 -1.69 -1.61 3.11
CA THR A 83 -1.72 -0.85 1.84
C THR A 83 -3.14 -0.63 1.32
N LEU A 84 -4.12 -1.45 1.73
CA LEU A 84 -5.52 -1.32 1.32
C LEU A 84 -6.23 -0.09 1.92
N VAL A 85 -5.54 0.72 2.72
CA VAL A 85 -6.06 2.02 3.21
C VAL A 85 -6.43 2.93 2.04
N SER A 86 -5.68 2.89 0.95
CA SER A 86 -6.04 3.54 -0.30
C SER A 86 -6.68 2.52 -1.25
N ASN A 87 -7.99 2.48 -1.25
CA ASN A 87 -8.80 1.78 -2.23
C ASN A 87 -9.43 2.81 -3.20
N PRO A 88 -10.04 2.38 -4.32
CA PRO A 88 -10.64 3.30 -5.28
C PRO A 88 -11.64 4.31 -4.67
N LEU A 89 -12.35 3.92 -3.61
CA LEU A 89 -13.31 4.79 -2.93
C LEU A 89 -12.63 5.89 -2.10
N THR A 90 -11.51 5.58 -1.46
CA THR A 90 -10.78 6.52 -0.58
C THR A 90 -9.73 7.32 -1.33
N TYR A 91 -9.33 6.87 -2.52
CA TYR A 91 -8.25 7.48 -3.28
C TYR A 91 -8.55 8.92 -3.70
N VAL A 92 -9.77 9.18 -4.20
CA VAL A 92 -10.19 10.52 -4.65
C VAL A 92 -10.22 11.51 -3.48
N PRO A 93 -10.95 11.26 -2.37
CA PRO A 93 -10.98 12.22 -1.26
C PRO A 93 -9.61 12.43 -0.62
N ILE A 94 -8.78 11.40 -0.50
CA ILE A 94 -7.41 11.53 0.02
C ILE A 94 -6.56 12.35 -0.94
N GLY A 95 -6.68 12.13 -2.24
CA GLY A 95 -5.94 12.88 -3.27
C GLY A 95 -6.27 14.37 -3.26
N ILE A 96 -7.57 14.72 -3.16
CA ILE A 96 -8.02 16.12 -3.07
C ILE A 96 -7.45 16.79 -1.80
N ALA A 97 -7.60 16.13 -0.65
CA ALA A 97 -7.07 16.64 0.61
C ALA A 97 -5.54 16.80 0.58
N ALA A 98 -4.83 15.83 -0.02
CA ALA A 98 -3.38 15.88 -0.19
C ALA A 98 -2.97 17.05 -1.11
N TYR A 99 -3.65 17.23 -2.25
CA TYR A 99 -3.38 18.32 -3.17
C TYR A 99 -3.57 19.69 -2.47
N GLN A 100 -4.71 19.88 -1.79
CA GLN A 100 -5.00 21.12 -1.06
C GLN A 100 -3.95 21.41 0.05
N THR A 101 -3.57 20.36 0.79
CA THR A 101 -2.53 20.48 1.82
C THR A 101 -1.17 20.86 1.22
N GLY A 102 -0.80 20.25 0.11
CA GLY A 102 0.44 20.56 -0.59
C GLY A 102 0.46 21.97 -1.18
N SER A 103 -0.62 22.40 -1.82
CA SER A 103 -0.77 23.76 -2.33
C SER A 103 -0.69 24.79 -1.20
N TRP A 104 -1.36 24.55 -0.08
CA TRP A 104 -1.28 25.40 1.10
C TRP A 104 0.16 25.54 1.63
N ILE A 105 0.91 24.44 1.70
CA ILE A 105 2.31 24.45 2.12
C ILE A 105 3.20 25.22 1.16
N LEU A 106 2.92 25.12 -0.16
CA LEU A 106 3.68 25.82 -1.21
C LEU A 106 3.28 27.29 -1.37
N GLY A 107 2.19 27.73 -0.71
CA GLY A 107 1.66 29.09 -0.87
C GLY A 107 1.00 29.32 -2.23
N GLU A 108 0.60 28.24 -2.93
CA GLU A 108 -0.10 28.36 -4.20
C GLU A 108 -1.60 28.57 -3.98
N PRO A 109 -2.30 29.36 -4.84
CA PRO A 109 -3.74 29.54 -4.73
C PRO A 109 -4.44 28.19 -4.95
N VAL A 110 -5.30 27.82 -4.00
CA VAL A 110 -6.08 26.58 -4.06
C VAL A 110 -7.39 26.85 -4.76
N ASP A 111 -7.56 26.30 -5.97
CA ASP A 111 -8.86 26.19 -6.62
C ASP A 111 -9.45 24.80 -6.29
N PRO A 112 -10.53 24.71 -5.47
CA PRO A 112 -11.09 23.44 -5.05
C PRO A 112 -11.67 22.63 -6.22
N GLU A 113 -12.28 23.29 -7.21
CA GLU A 113 -12.90 22.62 -8.35
C GLU A 113 -11.84 22.09 -9.32
N ALA A 114 -10.82 22.89 -9.62
CA ALA A 114 -9.70 22.46 -10.45
C ALA A 114 -8.95 21.29 -9.80
N SER A 115 -8.73 21.37 -8.50
CA SER A 115 -8.10 20.29 -7.71
C SER A 115 -8.86 18.98 -7.80
N LYS A 116 -10.18 19.05 -7.66
CA LYS A 116 -11.07 17.89 -7.75
C LYS A 116 -11.04 17.27 -9.15
N ALA A 117 -11.20 18.07 -10.18
CA ALA A 117 -11.18 17.59 -11.57
C ALA A 117 -9.86 16.92 -11.94
N GLN A 118 -8.72 17.46 -11.50
CA GLN A 118 -7.39 16.89 -11.76
C GLN A 118 -7.19 15.55 -11.03
N VAL A 119 -7.59 15.46 -9.77
CA VAL A 119 -7.46 14.23 -8.98
C VAL A 119 -8.39 13.14 -9.49
N GLU A 120 -9.62 13.47 -9.86
CA GLU A 120 -10.57 12.53 -10.45
C GLU A 120 -10.06 11.99 -11.80
N ALA A 121 -9.54 12.86 -12.67
CA ALA A 121 -8.95 12.44 -13.94
C ALA A 121 -7.78 11.47 -13.76
N LEU A 122 -6.89 11.75 -12.79
CA LEU A 122 -5.77 10.88 -12.44
C LEU A 122 -6.26 9.53 -11.88
N ALA A 123 -7.25 9.55 -10.99
CA ALA A 123 -7.83 8.35 -10.40
C ALA A 123 -8.47 7.44 -11.46
N GLN A 124 -9.17 8.02 -12.43
CA GLN A 124 -9.77 7.28 -13.55
C GLN A 124 -8.69 6.65 -14.45
N GLU A 125 -7.62 7.38 -14.73
CA GLU A 125 -6.51 6.86 -15.55
C GLU A 125 -5.81 5.69 -14.88
N ILE A 126 -5.50 5.81 -13.58
CA ILE A 126 -4.92 4.73 -12.77
C ILE A 126 -5.84 3.51 -12.78
N SER A 127 -7.14 3.71 -12.61
CA SER A 127 -8.12 2.60 -12.60
C SER A 127 -8.18 1.89 -13.95
N ARG A 128 -8.12 2.63 -15.05
CA ARG A 128 -8.07 2.06 -16.41
C ARG A 128 -6.79 1.25 -16.66
N GLU A 129 -5.65 1.76 -16.21
CA GLU A 129 -4.38 1.03 -16.35
C GLU A 129 -4.38 -0.27 -15.56
N ILE A 130 -4.88 -0.24 -14.31
CA ILE A 130 -5.03 -1.44 -13.47
C ILE A 130 -5.93 -2.46 -14.15
N GLU A 131 -7.07 -2.03 -14.70
CA GLU A 131 -8.01 -2.90 -15.38
C GLU A 131 -7.41 -3.48 -16.66
N THR A 132 -6.70 -2.68 -17.45
CA THR A 132 -5.99 -3.14 -18.66
C THR A 132 -4.90 -4.14 -18.30
N ALA A 133 -4.10 -3.87 -17.28
CA ALA A 133 -3.08 -4.79 -16.80
C ALA A 133 -3.66 -6.11 -16.27
N ALA A 134 -4.85 -6.07 -15.66
CA ALA A 134 -5.55 -7.26 -15.21
C ALA A 134 -6.10 -8.11 -16.38
N ARG A 135 -6.55 -7.48 -17.46
CA ARG A 135 -7.07 -8.14 -18.66
C ARG A 135 -5.98 -8.72 -19.55
N THR A 136 -4.81 -8.07 -19.64
CA THR A 136 -3.65 -8.51 -20.44
C THR A 136 -2.84 -9.61 -19.74
N THR A 137 -3.26 -10.07 -18.59
CA THR A 137 -2.62 -11.20 -17.91
C THR A 137 -2.95 -12.48 -18.70
N PRO A 138 -1.97 -13.18 -19.34
CA PRO A 138 -2.23 -14.47 -19.95
C PRO A 138 -2.81 -15.42 -18.93
N PRO A 139 -3.76 -16.30 -19.30
CA PRO A 139 -4.31 -17.30 -18.39
C PRO A 139 -3.15 -18.15 -17.84
N GLU A 140 -3.22 -18.46 -16.56
CA GLU A 140 -2.21 -19.19 -15.76
C GLU A 140 -1.78 -20.55 -16.36
N ASN A 141 -2.35 -20.94 -17.51
CA ASN A 141 -2.18 -22.24 -18.14
C ASN A 141 -1.21 -22.24 -19.34
N SER A 142 -0.57 -21.13 -19.68
CA SER A 142 0.52 -21.14 -20.67
C SER A 142 1.79 -21.71 -20.05
N ARG A 143 1.94 -23.03 -20.16
CA ARG A 143 3.01 -23.82 -19.54
C ARG A 143 4.37 -23.72 -20.22
N ASN A 144 4.55 -22.92 -21.24
CA ASN A 144 5.83 -22.80 -21.91
C ASN A 144 6.58 -21.53 -21.50
N PRO A 145 7.72 -21.66 -20.80
CA PRO A 145 8.59 -20.50 -20.50
C PRO A 145 9.16 -19.82 -21.76
N GLU A 146 9.15 -20.52 -22.90
CA GLU A 146 9.68 -20.04 -24.18
C GLU A 146 8.70 -19.12 -24.94
N ASP A 147 7.39 -19.19 -24.63
CA ASP A 147 6.37 -18.28 -25.18
C ASP A 147 6.29 -16.93 -24.46
N ALA A 148 7.02 -16.78 -23.36
CA ALA A 148 7.21 -15.49 -22.71
C ALA A 148 8.21 -14.68 -23.54
N GLY A 149 7.72 -13.97 -24.55
CA GLY A 149 8.48 -12.94 -25.23
C GLY A 149 9.22 -12.04 -24.25
N PRO A 150 10.28 -11.32 -24.67
CA PRO A 150 11.06 -10.47 -23.79
C PRO A 150 10.11 -9.57 -23.00
N PRO A 151 10.35 -9.34 -21.69
CA PRO A 151 9.50 -8.49 -20.90
C PRO A 151 9.37 -7.17 -21.65
N LEU A 152 8.14 -6.91 -22.13
CA LEU A 152 7.85 -5.63 -22.74
C LEU A 152 8.20 -4.61 -21.67
N VAL A 153 9.27 -3.85 -21.89
CA VAL A 153 9.57 -2.66 -21.11
C VAL A 153 8.39 -1.75 -21.39
N GLU A 154 7.36 -1.85 -20.56
CA GLU A 154 6.20 -1.00 -20.63
C GLU A 154 6.71 0.44 -20.67
N PRO A 155 6.31 1.24 -21.67
CA PRO A 155 6.62 2.66 -21.65
C PRO A 155 6.12 3.20 -20.31
N THR A 156 6.91 4.07 -19.69
CA THR A 156 6.59 4.67 -18.38
C THR A 156 5.11 4.97 -18.30
N PRO A 157 4.40 4.43 -17.28
CA PRO A 157 2.96 4.53 -17.21
C PRO A 157 2.50 5.99 -17.39
N ARG A 158 1.49 6.24 -18.20
CA ARG A 158 1.05 7.61 -18.55
C ARG A 158 0.68 8.43 -17.32
N TRP A 159 0.17 7.79 -16.27
CA TRP A 159 -0.11 8.44 -15.00
C TRP A 159 1.14 9.02 -14.33
N TRP A 160 2.30 8.42 -14.53
CA TRP A 160 3.57 8.92 -14.01
C TRP A 160 4.00 10.23 -14.66
N GLN A 161 3.75 10.36 -15.96
CA GLN A 161 3.98 11.61 -16.70
C GLN A 161 3.03 12.71 -16.21
N ARG A 162 1.75 12.37 -15.94
CA ARG A 162 0.78 13.32 -15.41
C ARG A 162 1.05 13.71 -13.95
N LEU A 163 1.56 12.82 -13.13
CA LEU A 163 2.05 13.18 -11.79
C LEU A 163 3.09 14.30 -11.85
N GLY A 164 3.95 14.32 -12.86
CA GLY A 164 4.87 15.42 -13.10
C GLY A 164 4.18 16.76 -13.47
N HIS A 165 3.00 16.69 -14.11
CA HIS A 165 2.23 17.87 -14.51
C HIS A 165 1.23 18.37 -13.43
N ILE A 166 0.62 17.45 -12.66
CA ILE A 166 -0.26 17.81 -11.51
C ILE A 166 0.57 18.37 -10.35
N GLY A 167 1.87 18.16 -10.43
CA GLY A 167 2.85 18.98 -9.78
C GLY A 167 3.23 18.63 -8.37
N LYS A 168 4.17 19.39 -7.94
CA LYS A 168 4.75 19.42 -6.59
C LYS A 168 3.72 19.41 -5.46
N PRO A 169 2.55 20.11 -5.55
CA PRO A 169 1.54 20.10 -4.48
C PRO A 169 1.02 18.69 -4.14
N LEU A 170 0.62 17.90 -5.12
CA LEU A 170 0.08 16.56 -4.87
C LEU A 170 1.12 15.64 -4.24
N ILE A 171 2.34 15.64 -4.77
CA ILE A 171 3.42 14.80 -4.26
C ILE A 171 3.77 15.18 -2.82
N LEU A 172 3.88 16.49 -2.54
CA LEU A 172 4.17 16.99 -1.20
C LEU A 172 3.05 16.63 -0.22
N GLY A 173 1.80 16.85 -0.60
CA GLY A 173 0.65 16.51 0.22
C GLY A 173 0.55 15.00 0.49
N LEU A 174 0.73 14.14 -0.55
CA LEU A 174 0.76 12.69 -0.36
C LEU A 174 1.91 12.25 0.55
N ALA A 175 3.08 12.88 0.46
CA ALA A 175 4.20 12.60 1.36
C ALA A 175 3.86 12.96 2.82
N VAL A 176 3.23 14.11 3.05
CA VAL A 176 2.76 14.52 4.38
C VAL A 176 1.72 13.52 4.91
N PHE A 177 0.73 13.13 4.10
CA PHE A 177 -0.28 12.15 4.47
C PHE A 177 0.32 10.76 4.72
N ALA A 178 1.31 10.35 3.92
CA ALA A 178 1.98 9.07 4.10
C ALA A 178 2.75 9.02 5.42
N VAL A 179 3.50 10.08 5.76
CA VAL A 179 4.28 10.15 7.00
C VAL A 179 3.35 10.22 8.22
N THR A 180 2.36 11.12 8.20
CA THR A 180 1.40 11.27 9.30
C THR A 180 0.53 10.04 9.48
N GLY A 181 0.03 9.46 8.38
CA GLY A 181 -0.75 8.22 8.39
C GLY A 181 0.06 7.03 8.92
N ALA A 182 1.31 6.89 8.52
CA ALA A 182 2.21 5.85 9.03
C ALA A 182 2.46 6.00 10.54
N ALA A 183 2.71 7.22 11.01
CA ALA A 183 2.88 7.50 12.44
C ALA A 183 1.61 7.16 13.23
N LEU A 184 0.45 7.59 12.75
CA LEU A 184 -0.84 7.28 13.36
C LEU A 184 -1.11 5.78 13.38
N ALA A 185 -0.85 5.06 12.29
CA ALA A 185 -1.01 3.61 12.23
C ALA A 185 -0.10 2.90 13.24
N TRP A 186 1.15 3.34 13.36
CA TRP A 186 2.09 2.79 14.35
C TRP A 186 1.62 3.02 15.79
N ILE A 187 1.18 4.23 16.11
CA ILE A 187 0.65 4.59 17.44
C ILE A 187 -0.61 3.77 17.73
N LEU A 188 -1.56 3.73 16.79
CA LEU A 188 -2.83 3.02 16.94
C LEU A 188 -2.62 1.53 17.22
N VAL A 189 -1.78 0.87 16.44
CA VAL A 189 -1.48 -0.56 16.64
C VAL A 189 -0.85 -0.80 18.01
N ASN A 190 0.07 0.07 18.44
CA ASN A 190 0.66 -0.04 19.78
C ASN A 190 -0.36 0.16 20.89
N LEU A 191 -1.25 1.14 20.77
CA LEU A 191 -2.32 1.40 21.74
C LEU A 191 -3.31 0.22 21.83
N VAL A 192 -3.81 -0.23 20.68
CA VAL A 192 -4.72 -1.39 20.60
C VAL A 192 -4.09 -2.62 21.26
N TRP A 193 -2.79 -2.85 21.00
CA TRP A 193 -2.09 -3.98 21.62
C TRP A 193 -1.99 -3.86 23.15
N ILE A 194 -1.64 -2.67 23.65
CA ILE A 194 -1.54 -2.39 25.10
C ILE A 194 -2.89 -2.58 25.77
N VAL A 195 -3.94 -1.97 25.20
CA VAL A 195 -5.32 -2.09 25.74
C VAL A 195 -5.77 -3.54 25.74
N ALA A 196 -5.55 -4.24 24.65
CA ALA A 196 -5.94 -5.64 24.52
C ALA A 196 -5.21 -6.57 25.52
N VAL A 197 -3.95 -6.28 25.85
CA VAL A 197 -3.20 -7.02 26.89
C VAL A 197 -3.69 -6.67 28.27
N ARG A 198 -3.98 -5.38 28.56
CA ARG A 198 -4.52 -4.94 29.86
C ARG A 198 -5.88 -5.54 30.18
N LEU A 199 -6.80 -5.52 29.20
CA LEU A 199 -8.14 -6.10 29.36
C LEU A 199 -8.10 -7.61 29.63
N ARG A 200 -7.12 -8.32 29.07
CA ARG A 200 -6.92 -9.74 29.36
C ARG A 200 -6.44 -10.01 30.78
N ARG A 201 -5.54 -9.16 31.29
CA ARG A 201 -5.04 -9.31 32.66
C ARG A 201 -6.15 -9.08 33.69
N ARG A 202 -7.14 -8.21 33.40
CA ARG A 202 -8.29 -7.95 34.30
C ARG A 202 -9.35 -9.06 34.28
N ARG A 203 -9.35 -9.93 33.28
CA ARG A 203 -10.31 -11.04 33.17
C ARG A 203 -9.78 -12.38 33.69
N ARG A 204 -8.57 -12.40 34.20
CA ARG A 204 -7.95 -13.54 34.90
C ARG A 204 -7.85 -13.26 36.39
#